data_02d97ddd206d69018e37fa47da34fa02
#
_entry.id   02d97ddd206d69018e37fa47da34fa02
#
_cell.length_a   1.000
_cell.length_b   1.000
_cell.length_c   1.000
_cell.angle_alpha   90.00
_cell.angle_beta   90.00
_cell.angle_gamma   90.00
#
_symmetry.space_group_name_H-M   'P 1'
#
loop_
_entity.id
_entity.type
_entity.pdbx_description
1 polymer ?
#
loop_
_entity_poly.entity_id
_entity_poly.type
_entity_poly.pdbx_seq_one_letter_code
_entity_poly.pdbx_strand_id
1 'polypeptide(L)'
;MVGTNTGMARALEQPGSGALSLKEFHQTMVTVRTSLFSEKEIGELKGYLLDENGAVPSRKAISDLFNLTRDLVNKMAYQIRQSQGERAKAQMALLEKEDELSRLRAELERLREENRQLAASTGTEVGTGFTETGIDSLDLAKAVCFRSKEQGHVLYRNQVQTIMYILYGKHLARCGARLTTEHPQMWEYGPVFPRVYSKLKDTSDDGYRAEYEALVTGHPEVAMDMEDTVTRCSWKSCRELLSVLTAAGSPWAAARGRCPDRKTAPSEDTEIRDWFQNLR
;
A
#
# COMPACT_ATOMS: atom_id res chain seq x y z
N MET A 1 -4.27 12.22 17.29
CA MET A 1 -4.66 13.33 18.19
C MET A 1 -6.09 13.68 17.83
N VAL A 2 -7.02 13.30 18.68
CA VAL A 2 -8.44 13.60 18.55
C VAL A 2 -8.62 14.99 19.13
N GLY A 3 -8.80 15.97 18.26
CA GLY A 3 -9.17 17.32 18.66
C GLY A 3 -10.59 17.29 19.21
N THR A 4 -10.70 17.36 20.51
CA THR A 4 -11.94 17.37 21.26
C THR A 4 -12.75 18.62 20.94
N ASN A 5 -13.99 18.39 20.60
CA ASN A 5 -15.06 19.36 20.29
C ASN A 5 -15.49 20.14 21.55
N THR A 6 -14.52 20.76 22.22
CA THR A 6 -14.72 21.52 23.47
C THR A 6 -15.24 22.95 23.21
N GLY A 7 -15.27 23.38 21.94
CA GLY A 7 -15.73 24.73 21.61
C GLY A 7 -17.27 24.90 21.62
N MET A 8 -17.99 23.81 21.31
CA MET A 8 -19.45 23.87 21.23
C MET A 8 -20.13 23.78 22.59
N ALA A 9 -19.56 23.04 23.54
CA ALA A 9 -20.10 22.96 24.90
C ALA A 9 -19.93 24.26 25.70
N ARG A 10 -18.84 25.01 25.45
CA ARG A 10 -18.60 26.30 26.15
C ARG A 10 -19.49 27.45 25.70
N ALA A 11 -20.01 27.40 24.46
CA ALA A 11 -20.93 28.44 23.97
C ALA A 11 -22.34 28.33 24.57
N LEU A 12 -22.68 27.17 25.14
CA LEU A 12 -23.99 26.92 25.77
C LEU A 12 -24.02 27.16 27.29
N GLU A 13 -22.87 27.38 27.93
CA GLU A 13 -22.76 27.50 29.39
C GLU A 13 -22.62 28.93 29.93
N GLN A 14 -22.70 29.97 29.08
CA GLN A 14 -22.71 31.37 29.58
C GLN A 14 -24.12 31.98 29.48
N PRO A 15 -24.81 32.17 30.61
CA PRO A 15 -26.03 33.00 30.66
C PRO A 15 -25.62 34.48 30.72
N GLY A 16 -25.54 35.09 29.56
CA GLY A 16 -25.23 36.52 29.52
C GLY A 16 -25.02 37.04 28.11
N SER A 17 -26.09 37.59 27.52
CA SER A 17 -26.09 38.56 26.42
C SER A 17 -25.15 38.22 25.23
N GLY A 18 -25.68 37.61 24.25
CA GLY A 18 -24.95 37.52 23.00
C GLY A 18 -25.75 36.77 21.97
N ALA A 19 -26.67 37.43 21.29
CA ALA A 19 -27.10 36.94 19.99
C ALA A 19 -25.83 36.79 19.14
N LEU A 20 -25.53 35.59 18.70
CA LEU A 20 -24.46 35.31 17.74
C LEU A 20 -24.55 36.35 16.62
N SER A 21 -23.47 37.02 16.31
CA SER A 21 -23.47 37.93 15.17
C SER A 21 -23.87 37.14 13.92
N LEU A 22 -24.53 37.77 12.98
CA LEU A 22 -24.94 37.15 11.72
C LEU A 22 -23.76 36.45 11.01
N LYS A 23 -22.55 36.98 11.22
CA LYS A 23 -21.30 36.47 10.68
C LYS A 23 -20.83 35.20 11.38
N GLU A 24 -20.93 35.10 12.70
CA GLU A 24 -20.61 33.91 13.49
C GLU A 24 -21.63 32.79 13.24
N PHE A 25 -22.92 33.17 13.11
CA PHE A 25 -23.96 32.24 12.70
C PHE A 25 -23.72 31.65 11.30
N HIS A 26 -23.38 32.50 10.31
CA HIS A 26 -23.01 32.04 8.97
C HIS A 26 -21.79 31.12 8.99
N GLN A 27 -20.77 31.44 9.78
CA GLN A 27 -19.56 30.62 9.87
C GLN A 27 -19.82 29.27 10.52
N THR A 28 -20.64 29.24 11.57
CA THR A 28 -21.08 27.99 12.24
C THR A 28 -21.93 27.15 11.30
N MET A 29 -22.86 27.74 10.56
CA MET A 29 -23.70 27.06 9.59
C MET A 29 -22.91 26.52 8.40
N VAL A 30 -21.87 27.22 7.93
CA VAL A 30 -20.97 26.74 6.87
C VAL A 30 -20.19 25.51 7.34
N THR A 31 -19.71 25.52 8.58
CA THR A 31 -18.96 24.38 9.17
C THR A 31 -19.85 23.15 9.36
N VAL A 32 -21.12 23.35 9.73
CA VAL A 32 -22.11 22.28 9.88
C VAL A 32 -22.67 21.80 8.53
N ARG A 33 -22.68 22.68 7.52
CA ARG A 33 -23.20 22.42 6.17
C ARG A 33 -22.48 21.28 5.43
N THR A 34 -21.24 21.03 5.75
CA THR A 34 -20.40 20.13 4.93
C THR A 34 -20.59 18.64 5.18
N SER A 35 -21.39 18.22 6.16
CA SER A 35 -21.49 16.78 6.45
C SER A 35 -22.81 16.23 6.99
N LEU A 36 -23.79 17.05 7.41
CA LEU A 36 -24.89 16.50 8.20
C LEU A 36 -26.30 16.99 7.82
N PHE A 37 -26.49 18.05 7.04
CA PHE A 37 -27.78 18.58 6.66
C PHE A 37 -28.02 18.59 5.15
N SER A 38 -29.22 18.23 4.73
CA SER A 38 -29.70 18.50 3.39
C SER A 38 -29.96 20.00 3.21
N GLU A 39 -29.90 20.51 1.97
CA GLU A 39 -30.17 21.93 1.67
C GLU A 39 -31.59 22.35 2.07
N LYS A 40 -32.55 21.40 2.10
CA LYS A 40 -33.91 21.61 2.56
C LYS A 40 -33.95 21.91 4.07
N GLU A 41 -33.26 21.08 4.88
CA GLU A 41 -33.18 21.27 6.34
C GLU A 41 -32.49 22.59 6.71
N ILE A 42 -31.47 22.99 5.93
CA ILE A 42 -30.81 24.30 6.09
C ILE A 42 -31.76 25.47 5.75
N GLY A 43 -32.59 25.31 4.71
CA GLY A 43 -33.60 26.29 4.32
C GLY A 43 -34.67 26.49 5.40
N GLU A 44 -35.15 25.40 5.99
CA GLU A 44 -36.09 25.40 7.09
C GLU A 44 -35.51 26.09 8.34
N LEU A 45 -34.26 25.76 8.73
CA LEU A 45 -33.55 26.43 9.84
C LEU A 45 -33.42 27.95 9.64
N LYS A 46 -33.12 28.40 8.40
CA LYS A 46 -33.05 29.84 8.09
C LYS A 46 -34.41 30.52 8.21
N GLY A 47 -35.48 29.86 7.79
CA GLY A 47 -36.85 30.37 7.91
C GLY A 47 -37.33 30.58 9.36
N TYR A 48 -36.83 29.76 10.30
CA TYR A 48 -37.13 29.90 11.73
C TYR A 48 -36.35 31.00 12.45
N LEU A 49 -35.17 31.36 11.92
CA LEU A 49 -34.23 32.28 12.60
C LEU A 49 -34.25 33.72 12.05
N LEU A 50 -34.82 33.91 10.86
CA LEU A 50 -34.86 35.23 10.20
C LEU A 50 -36.30 35.62 9.91
N ASP A 51 -36.96 36.29 10.85
CA ASP A 51 -38.11 37.07 10.51
C ASP A 51 -37.64 38.30 9.71
N GLU A 52 -38.34 38.61 8.60
CA GLU A 52 -37.97 39.71 7.67
C GLU A 52 -37.89 41.09 8.34
N ASN A 53 -38.37 41.20 9.57
CA ASN A 53 -38.46 42.46 10.32
C ASN A 53 -37.58 42.56 11.58
N GLY A 54 -36.70 41.57 11.83
CA GLY A 54 -35.80 41.59 12.99
C GLY A 54 -36.50 41.44 14.35
N ALA A 55 -37.71 40.86 14.35
CA ALA A 55 -38.47 40.65 15.58
C ALA A 55 -37.94 39.43 16.35
N VAL A 56 -38.03 39.47 17.66
CA VAL A 56 -37.67 38.37 18.57
C VAL A 56 -38.45 37.10 18.18
N PRO A 57 -37.79 35.94 18.00
CA PRO A 57 -38.45 34.73 17.59
C PRO A 57 -39.63 34.36 18.52
N SER A 58 -40.75 33.98 17.97
CA SER A 58 -41.91 33.56 18.76
C SER A 58 -41.55 32.35 19.63
N ARG A 59 -42.25 32.20 20.78
CA ARG A 59 -42.07 31.05 21.68
C ARG A 59 -42.23 29.69 20.95
N LYS A 60 -43.04 29.67 19.89
CA LYS A 60 -43.25 28.53 19.02
C LYS A 60 -42.00 28.23 18.18
N ALA A 61 -41.40 29.25 17.54
CA ALA A 61 -40.21 29.10 16.74
C ALA A 61 -39.00 28.62 17.57
N ILE A 62 -38.88 29.08 18.83
CA ILE A 62 -37.86 28.56 19.76
C ILE A 62 -38.12 27.09 20.11
N SER A 63 -39.34 26.71 20.35
CA SER A 63 -39.71 25.31 20.63
C SER A 63 -39.45 24.38 19.43
N ASP A 64 -39.78 24.81 18.23
CA ASP A 64 -39.53 24.06 16.99
C ASP A 64 -38.05 23.90 16.71
N LEU A 65 -37.24 24.93 16.92
CA LEU A 65 -35.78 24.89 16.84
C LEU A 65 -35.18 23.89 17.85
N PHE A 66 -35.71 23.90 19.09
CA PHE A 66 -35.24 22.98 20.13
C PHE A 66 -35.57 21.50 19.76
N ASN A 67 -36.75 21.24 19.21
CA ASN A 67 -37.11 19.91 18.74
C ASN A 67 -36.25 19.45 17.57
N LEU A 68 -36.00 20.33 16.60
CA LEU A 68 -35.12 20.05 15.46
C LEU A 68 -33.67 19.75 15.88
N THR A 69 -33.11 20.52 16.81
CA THR A 69 -31.77 20.27 17.35
C THR A 69 -31.69 18.95 18.12
N ARG A 70 -32.73 18.62 18.91
CA ARG A 70 -32.81 17.34 19.62
C ARG A 70 -32.84 16.15 18.65
N ASP A 71 -33.64 16.22 17.59
CA ASP A 71 -33.77 15.15 16.59
C ASP A 71 -32.44 14.97 15.81
N LEU A 72 -31.76 16.05 15.54
CA LEU A 72 -30.43 16.02 14.94
C LEU A 72 -29.40 15.33 15.84
N VAL A 73 -29.32 15.73 17.11
CA VAL A 73 -28.41 15.12 18.09
C VAL A 73 -28.67 13.60 18.19
N ASN A 74 -29.94 13.19 18.19
CA ASN A 74 -30.31 11.78 18.21
C ASN A 74 -29.86 11.05 16.95
N LYS A 75 -30.03 11.65 15.76
CA LYS A 75 -29.56 11.10 14.47
C LYS A 75 -28.05 10.96 14.45
N MET A 76 -27.31 11.98 14.92
CA MET A 76 -25.85 11.92 15.03
C MET A 76 -25.40 10.82 16.00
N ALA A 77 -26.01 10.72 17.16
CA ALA A 77 -25.69 9.71 18.15
C ALA A 77 -25.95 8.27 17.62
N TYR A 78 -26.99 8.10 16.78
CA TYR A 78 -27.25 6.85 16.10
C TYR A 78 -26.18 6.51 15.08
N GLN A 79 -25.77 7.46 14.22
CA GLN A 79 -24.72 7.26 13.22
C GLN A 79 -23.36 6.94 13.85
N ILE A 80 -23.01 7.62 14.95
CA ILE A 80 -21.77 7.33 15.70
C ILE A 80 -21.80 5.91 16.24
N ARG A 81 -22.89 5.46 16.83
CA ARG A 81 -23.04 4.07 17.33
C ARG A 81 -22.91 3.04 16.21
N GLN A 82 -23.53 3.28 15.05
CA GLN A 82 -23.40 2.42 13.87
C GLN A 82 -21.93 2.31 13.41
N SER A 83 -21.28 3.44 13.24
CA SER A 83 -19.88 3.49 12.83
C SER A 83 -18.93 2.82 13.83
N GLN A 84 -19.19 2.97 15.13
CA GLN A 84 -18.43 2.27 16.17
C GLN A 84 -18.63 0.75 16.11
N GLY A 85 -19.86 0.30 15.85
CA GLY A 85 -20.18 -1.12 15.65
C GLY A 85 -19.49 -1.72 14.43
N GLU A 86 -19.46 -1.00 13.31
CA GLU A 86 -18.74 -1.43 12.10
C GLU A 86 -17.23 -1.51 12.32
N ARG A 87 -16.65 -0.52 13.01
CA ARG A 87 -15.22 -0.53 13.37
C ARG A 87 -14.86 -1.71 14.27
N ALA A 88 -15.71 -2.01 15.27
CA ALA A 88 -15.48 -3.16 16.15
C ALA A 88 -15.54 -4.49 15.37
N LYS A 89 -16.50 -4.65 14.45
CA LYS A 89 -16.56 -5.83 13.57
C LYS A 89 -15.34 -5.97 12.68
N ALA A 90 -14.89 -4.87 12.06
CA ALA A 90 -13.70 -4.87 11.23
C ALA A 90 -12.43 -5.22 12.03
N GLN A 91 -12.33 -4.73 13.25
CA GLN A 91 -11.21 -5.02 14.13
C GLN A 91 -11.19 -6.49 14.58
N MET A 92 -12.34 -7.09 14.86
CA MET A 92 -12.45 -8.52 15.14
C MET A 92 -12.05 -9.38 13.93
N ALA A 93 -12.54 -9.03 12.73
CA ALA A 93 -12.16 -9.72 11.51
C ALA A 93 -10.65 -9.60 11.19
N LEU A 94 -10.03 -8.47 11.53
CA LEU A 94 -8.59 -8.29 11.39
C LEU A 94 -7.81 -9.23 12.33
N LEU A 95 -8.21 -9.33 13.60
CA LEU A 95 -7.61 -10.23 14.58
C LEU A 95 -7.73 -11.70 14.14
N GLU A 96 -8.89 -12.11 13.63
CA GLU A 96 -9.07 -13.47 13.09
C GLU A 96 -8.11 -13.76 11.92
N LYS A 97 -7.90 -12.78 11.05
CA LYS A 97 -6.96 -12.92 9.93
C LYS A 97 -5.49 -12.93 10.37
N GLU A 98 -5.13 -12.18 11.40
CA GLU A 98 -3.80 -12.22 12.01
C GLU A 98 -3.50 -13.59 12.64
N ASP A 99 -4.48 -14.17 13.32
CA ASP A 99 -4.37 -15.53 13.89
C ASP A 99 -4.23 -16.59 12.78
N GLU A 100 -5.03 -16.50 11.72
CA GLU A 100 -4.94 -17.39 10.56
C GLU A 100 -3.56 -17.29 9.89
N LEU A 101 -3.05 -16.08 9.69
CA LEU A 101 -1.71 -15.85 9.15
C LEU A 101 -0.61 -16.44 10.04
N SER A 102 -0.76 -16.33 11.35
CA SER A 102 0.20 -16.91 12.31
C SER A 102 0.23 -18.43 12.22
N ARG A 103 -0.94 -19.08 12.12
CA ARG A 103 -1.05 -20.54 11.92
C ARG A 103 -0.42 -21.00 10.61
N LEU A 104 -0.74 -20.32 9.51
CA LEU A 104 -0.19 -20.64 8.19
C LEU A 104 1.33 -20.48 8.13
N ARG A 105 1.89 -19.46 8.81
CA ARG A 105 3.34 -19.29 8.92
C ARG A 105 3.99 -20.42 9.68
N ALA A 106 3.40 -20.84 10.80
CA ALA A 106 3.92 -21.97 11.59
C ALA A 106 3.88 -23.29 10.79
N GLU A 107 2.82 -23.53 10.03
CA GLU A 107 2.70 -24.71 9.16
C GLU A 107 3.71 -24.69 8.03
N LEU A 108 3.94 -23.53 7.42
CA LEU A 108 4.93 -23.34 6.37
C LEU A 108 6.35 -23.64 6.87
N GLU A 109 6.71 -23.17 8.07
CA GLU A 109 8.01 -23.51 8.67
C GLU A 109 8.13 -25.01 9.00
N ARG A 110 7.07 -25.66 9.46
CA ARG A 110 7.05 -27.11 9.65
C ARG A 110 7.30 -27.85 8.35
N LEU A 111 6.58 -27.50 7.29
CA LEU A 111 6.76 -28.16 5.99
C LEU A 111 8.15 -27.92 5.38
N ARG A 112 8.73 -26.73 5.60
CA ARG A 112 10.11 -26.45 5.20
C ARG A 112 11.12 -27.31 5.93
N GLU A 113 10.91 -27.54 7.22
CA GLU A 113 11.77 -28.41 8.01
C GLU A 113 11.62 -29.87 7.57
N GLU A 114 10.40 -30.34 7.34
CA GLU A 114 10.13 -31.67 6.80
C GLU A 114 10.78 -31.90 5.44
N ASN A 115 10.71 -30.93 4.54
CA ASN A 115 11.40 -30.97 3.25
C ASN A 115 12.92 -31.01 3.41
N ARG A 116 13.50 -30.28 4.37
CA ARG A 116 14.95 -30.36 4.67
C ARG A 116 15.35 -31.76 5.16
N GLN A 117 14.54 -32.35 6.02
CA GLN A 117 14.80 -33.71 6.56
C GLN A 117 14.66 -34.76 5.47
N LEU A 118 13.66 -34.67 4.58
CA LEU A 118 13.49 -35.55 3.43
C LEU A 118 14.67 -35.43 2.46
N ALA A 119 15.13 -34.21 2.15
CA ALA A 119 16.30 -34.01 1.31
C ALA A 119 17.58 -34.61 1.93
N ALA A 120 17.73 -34.47 3.24
CA ALA A 120 18.86 -35.09 3.96
C ALA A 120 18.80 -36.63 4.00
N SER A 121 17.60 -37.21 4.07
CA SER A 121 17.41 -38.67 4.13
C SER A 121 17.53 -39.40 2.78
N THR A 122 17.28 -38.69 1.67
CA THR A 122 17.38 -39.25 0.31
C THR A 122 18.79 -39.24 -0.26
N GLY A 123 19.80 -38.79 0.51
CA GLY A 123 21.19 -38.77 0.05
C GLY A 123 21.44 -37.93 -1.22
N THR A 124 20.44 -37.17 -1.64
CA THR A 124 20.60 -36.19 -2.68
C THR A 124 21.42 -35.07 -2.05
N GLU A 125 22.72 -35.00 -2.39
CA GLU A 125 23.47 -33.78 -2.16
C GLU A 125 22.54 -32.66 -2.63
N VAL A 126 22.11 -31.79 -1.69
CA VAL A 126 21.50 -30.54 -2.05
C VAL A 126 22.60 -29.80 -2.76
N GLY A 127 22.72 -30.06 -4.04
CA GLY A 127 23.56 -29.29 -4.92
C GLY A 127 23.21 -27.85 -4.59
N THR A 128 24.21 -27.00 -4.47
CA THR A 128 24.10 -25.56 -4.25
C THR A 128 23.28 -24.86 -5.37
N GLY A 129 22.57 -25.62 -6.17
CA GLY A 129 21.72 -25.18 -7.25
C GLY A 129 20.32 -24.86 -6.76
N PHE A 130 20.00 -23.58 -6.69
CA PHE A 130 18.62 -23.14 -6.56
C PHE A 130 17.79 -23.70 -7.73
N THR A 131 16.59 -24.19 -7.45
CA THR A 131 15.61 -24.52 -8.51
C THR A 131 15.22 -23.23 -9.24
N GLU A 132 14.74 -23.36 -10.47
CA GLU A 132 14.32 -22.22 -11.29
C GLU A 132 12.82 -22.35 -11.60
N THR A 133 12.12 -21.20 -11.65
CA THR A 133 10.71 -21.19 -12.07
C THR A 133 10.54 -21.41 -13.57
N GLY A 134 11.59 -21.27 -14.36
CA GLY A 134 11.55 -21.35 -15.82
C GLY A 134 11.04 -20.06 -16.50
N ILE A 135 10.73 -19.02 -15.75
CA ILE A 135 10.21 -17.76 -16.29
C ILE A 135 11.31 -17.03 -17.07
N ASP A 136 10.98 -16.60 -18.28
CA ASP A 136 11.86 -15.76 -19.09
C ASP A 136 11.97 -14.36 -18.48
N SER A 137 13.19 -13.86 -18.32
CA SER A 137 13.46 -12.56 -17.70
C SER A 137 12.88 -11.38 -18.50
N LEU A 138 12.89 -11.49 -19.84
CA LEU A 138 12.36 -10.43 -20.71
C LEU A 138 10.83 -10.39 -20.64
N ASP A 139 10.18 -11.54 -20.60
CA ASP A 139 8.72 -11.61 -20.52
C ASP A 139 8.24 -11.12 -19.14
N LEU A 140 8.96 -11.46 -18.07
CA LEU A 140 8.68 -10.90 -16.75
C LEU A 140 8.87 -9.37 -16.74
N ALA A 141 9.93 -8.85 -17.36
CA ALA A 141 10.16 -7.41 -17.45
C ALA A 141 9.07 -6.68 -18.22
N LYS A 142 8.56 -7.27 -19.29
CA LYS A 142 7.41 -6.76 -20.06
C LYS A 142 6.13 -6.76 -19.21
N ALA A 143 5.85 -7.84 -18.48
CA ALA A 143 4.73 -7.91 -17.54
C ALA A 143 4.81 -6.81 -16.46
N VAL A 144 5.99 -6.56 -15.90
CA VAL A 144 6.26 -5.45 -14.95
C VAL A 144 5.96 -4.10 -15.59
N CYS A 145 6.41 -3.85 -16.83
CA CYS A 145 6.13 -2.62 -17.57
C CYS A 145 4.64 -2.42 -17.79
N PHE A 146 3.95 -3.45 -18.28
CA PHE A 146 2.51 -3.43 -18.52
C PHE A 146 1.77 -3.10 -17.24
N ARG A 147 2.05 -3.82 -16.16
CA ARG A 147 1.35 -3.62 -14.90
C ARG A 147 1.59 -2.24 -14.27
N SER A 148 2.81 -1.74 -14.34
CA SER A 148 3.13 -0.39 -13.88
C SER A 148 2.36 0.69 -14.68
N LYS A 149 2.25 0.51 -15.98
CA LYS A 149 1.50 1.41 -16.86
C LYS A 149 0.00 1.40 -16.54
N GLU A 150 -0.60 0.24 -16.27
CA GLU A 150 -1.98 0.13 -15.81
C GLU A 150 -2.23 0.88 -14.49
N GLN A 151 -1.20 1.02 -13.64
CA GLN A 151 -1.25 1.83 -12.43
C GLN A 151 -0.93 3.33 -12.67
N GLY A 152 -0.77 3.75 -13.92
CA GLY A 152 -0.49 5.13 -14.31
C GLY A 152 0.99 5.53 -14.28
N HIS A 153 1.92 4.57 -14.17
CA HIS A 153 3.35 4.83 -14.09
C HIS A 153 4.13 4.18 -15.24
N VAL A 154 4.70 5.01 -16.12
CA VAL A 154 5.63 4.54 -17.15
C VAL A 154 7.04 4.48 -16.56
N LEU A 155 7.62 3.28 -16.51
CA LEU A 155 8.91 3.05 -15.91
C LEU A 155 10.05 3.46 -16.87
N TYR A 156 11.12 4.01 -16.33
CA TYR A 156 12.39 4.09 -17.05
C TYR A 156 13.10 2.74 -17.06
N ARG A 157 13.92 2.47 -18.07
CA ARG A 157 14.66 1.20 -18.21
C ARG A 157 15.42 0.80 -16.94
N ASN A 158 16.07 1.76 -16.27
CA ASN A 158 16.80 1.51 -15.03
C ASN A 158 15.86 1.17 -13.85
N GLN A 159 14.65 1.75 -13.81
CA GLN A 159 13.65 1.37 -12.80
C GLN A 159 13.17 -0.08 -13.03
N VAL A 160 12.98 -0.50 -14.28
CA VAL A 160 12.62 -1.89 -14.59
C VAL A 160 13.69 -2.83 -14.04
N GLN A 161 14.98 -2.58 -14.30
CA GLN A 161 16.08 -3.38 -13.76
C GLN A 161 16.02 -3.49 -12.23
N THR A 162 15.78 -2.37 -11.59
CA THR A 162 15.74 -2.26 -10.13
C THR A 162 14.54 -3.02 -9.54
N ILE A 163 13.37 -2.87 -10.15
CA ILE A 163 12.15 -3.58 -9.73
C ILE A 163 12.30 -5.09 -9.96
N MET A 164 12.86 -5.50 -11.10
CA MET A 164 13.16 -6.89 -11.41
C MET A 164 14.11 -7.51 -10.36
N TYR A 165 15.13 -6.77 -9.93
CA TYR A 165 16.05 -7.27 -8.91
C TYR A 165 15.40 -7.38 -7.53
N ILE A 166 14.54 -6.43 -7.16
CA ILE A 166 13.75 -6.51 -5.92
C ILE A 166 12.84 -7.75 -5.95
N LEU A 167 12.16 -7.97 -7.06
CA LEU A 167 11.27 -9.11 -7.24
C LEU A 167 12.05 -10.43 -7.19
N TYR A 168 13.19 -10.50 -7.87
CA TYR A 168 14.08 -11.65 -7.85
C TYR A 168 14.56 -11.99 -6.43
N GLY A 169 15.04 -11.00 -5.69
CA GLY A 169 15.55 -11.20 -4.35
C GLY A 169 14.45 -11.59 -3.34
N LYS A 170 13.28 -10.97 -3.43
CA LYS A 170 12.11 -11.35 -2.60
C LYS A 170 11.67 -12.78 -2.88
N HIS A 171 11.58 -13.17 -4.15
CA HIS A 171 11.20 -14.52 -4.54
C HIS A 171 12.22 -15.55 -4.04
N LEU A 172 13.50 -15.28 -4.25
CA LEU A 172 14.59 -16.13 -3.78
C LEU A 172 14.60 -16.28 -2.25
N ALA A 173 14.33 -15.18 -1.52
CA ALA A 173 14.23 -15.17 -0.07
C ALA A 173 13.04 -15.98 0.45
N ARG A 174 11.91 -15.92 -0.26
CA ARG A 174 10.66 -16.58 0.12
C ARG A 174 10.62 -18.05 -0.27
N CYS A 175 10.98 -18.35 -1.52
CA CYS A 175 10.80 -19.68 -2.11
C CYS A 175 12.08 -20.52 -2.14
N GLY A 176 13.26 -19.90 -1.99
CA GLY A 176 14.55 -20.59 -2.19
C GLY A 176 14.76 -21.05 -3.64
N ALA A 177 14.11 -20.40 -4.60
CA ALA A 177 14.18 -20.70 -6.02
C ALA A 177 14.51 -19.44 -6.82
N ARG A 178 15.21 -19.58 -7.94
CA ARG A 178 15.44 -18.49 -8.88
C ARG A 178 14.14 -18.09 -9.56
N LEU A 179 13.87 -16.79 -9.60
CA LEU A 179 12.68 -16.27 -10.24
C LEU A 179 12.73 -16.36 -11.77
N THR A 180 13.92 -16.28 -12.35
CA THR A 180 14.12 -16.28 -13.80
C THR A 180 15.31 -17.15 -14.17
N THR A 181 15.34 -17.60 -15.42
CA THR A 181 16.48 -18.32 -16.01
C THR A 181 17.73 -17.44 -16.14
N GLU A 182 17.56 -16.12 -16.19
CA GLU A 182 18.65 -15.18 -16.22
C GLU A 182 19.04 -14.77 -14.80
N HIS A 183 20.35 -14.81 -14.52
CA HIS A 183 20.90 -14.37 -13.24
C HIS A 183 21.29 -12.87 -13.30
N PRO A 184 20.97 -12.07 -12.27
CA PRO A 184 21.36 -10.66 -12.23
C PRO A 184 22.87 -10.52 -12.08
N GLN A 185 23.46 -9.51 -12.74
CA GLN A 185 24.85 -9.12 -12.61
C GLN A 185 24.97 -7.79 -11.88
N MET A 186 26.01 -7.63 -11.09
CA MET A 186 26.28 -6.39 -10.34
C MET A 186 27.16 -5.45 -11.18
N TRP A 187 26.47 -4.53 -11.89
CA TRP A 187 27.14 -3.51 -12.70
C TRP A 187 27.52 -2.31 -11.84
N GLU A 188 28.30 -1.38 -12.43
CA GLU A 188 28.81 -0.19 -11.74
C GLU A 188 27.68 0.63 -11.06
N TYR A 189 26.54 0.76 -11.71
CA TYR A 189 25.42 1.58 -11.24
C TYR A 189 24.25 0.80 -10.65
N GLY A 190 24.44 -0.47 -10.34
CA GLY A 190 23.43 -1.30 -9.71
C GLY A 190 23.30 -2.70 -10.33
N PRO A 191 22.38 -3.52 -9.79
CA PRO A 191 22.08 -4.84 -10.34
C PRO A 191 21.35 -4.74 -11.69
N VAL A 192 21.74 -5.57 -12.64
CA VAL A 192 21.23 -5.58 -14.01
C VAL A 192 20.98 -7.00 -14.51
N PHE A 193 19.90 -7.20 -15.23
CA PHE A 193 19.63 -8.37 -16.07
C PHE A 193 20.08 -8.04 -17.50
N PRO A 194 21.22 -8.54 -17.96
CA PRO A 194 21.84 -8.12 -19.24
C PRO A 194 20.94 -8.30 -20.45
N ARG A 195 20.19 -9.40 -20.52
CA ARG A 195 19.26 -9.67 -21.62
C ARG A 195 18.10 -8.65 -21.61
N VAL A 196 17.48 -8.40 -20.45
CA VAL A 196 16.45 -7.37 -20.30
C VAL A 196 17.01 -6.00 -20.70
N TYR A 197 18.21 -5.65 -20.23
CA TYR A 197 18.86 -4.38 -20.58
C TYR A 197 19.07 -4.20 -22.09
N SER A 198 19.47 -5.27 -22.78
CA SER A 198 19.77 -5.21 -24.22
C SER A 198 18.52 -5.31 -25.10
N LYS A 199 17.49 -6.04 -24.67
CA LYS A 199 16.32 -6.39 -25.50
C LYS A 199 15.07 -5.56 -25.23
N LEU A 200 14.86 -5.10 -23.98
CA LEU A 200 13.74 -4.24 -23.65
C LEU A 200 13.98 -2.83 -24.21
N LYS A 201 13.33 -2.48 -25.30
CA LYS A 201 13.51 -1.20 -26.00
C LYS A 201 12.52 -0.15 -25.53
N ASP A 202 11.25 -0.52 -25.43
CA ASP A 202 10.15 0.35 -25.04
C ASP A 202 9.55 -0.18 -23.73
N THR A 203 9.39 0.70 -22.75
CA THR A 203 8.77 0.39 -21.44
C THR A 203 7.30 0.82 -21.40
N SER A 204 6.81 1.46 -22.44
CA SER A 204 5.45 1.98 -22.57
C SER A 204 4.59 1.20 -23.56
N ASP A 205 5.09 0.10 -24.13
CA ASP A 205 4.41 -0.70 -25.13
C ASP A 205 3.15 -1.37 -24.55
N ASP A 206 2.00 -1.12 -25.16
CA ASP A 206 0.72 -1.74 -24.78
C ASP A 206 0.64 -3.23 -25.19
N GLY A 207 1.51 -3.68 -26.10
CA GLY A 207 1.60 -5.07 -26.55
C GLY A 207 2.02 -6.06 -25.47
N TYR A 208 2.53 -5.58 -24.33
CA TYR A 208 3.01 -6.45 -23.22
C TYR A 208 1.91 -7.08 -22.34
N ARG A 209 0.64 -6.88 -22.72
CA ARG A 209 -0.51 -7.53 -22.06
C ARG A 209 -0.42 -9.06 -22.11
N ALA A 210 0.02 -9.62 -23.25
CA ALA A 210 0.10 -11.05 -23.42
C ALA A 210 1.06 -11.72 -22.44
N GLU A 211 2.23 -11.12 -22.20
CA GLU A 211 3.22 -11.61 -21.24
C GLU A 211 2.71 -11.51 -19.79
N TYR A 212 1.97 -10.45 -19.48
CA TYR A 212 1.32 -10.30 -18.18
C TYR A 212 0.25 -11.38 -17.96
N GLU A 213 -0.65 -11.61 -18.92
CA GLU A 213 -1.70 -12.63 -18.81
C GLU A 213 -1.12 -14.05 -18.75
N ALA A 214 -0.05 -14.32 -19.51
CA ALA A 214 0.69 -15.58 -19.43
C ALA A 214 1.31 -15.80 -18.04
N LEU A 215 1.89 -14.75 -17.44
CA LEU A 215 2.44 -14.82 -16.09
C LEU A 215 1.36 -15.09 -15.05
N VAL A 216 0.23 -14.38 -15.11
CA VAL A 216 -0.89 -14.57 -14.18
C VAL A 216 -1.46 -15.99 -14.25
N THR A 217 -1.53 -16.56 -15.46
CA THR A 217 -2.08 -17.89 -15.68
C THR A 217 -1.09 -19.01 -15.30
N GLY A 218 0.17 -18.86 -15.70
CA GLY A 218 1.21 -19.88 -15.51
C GLY A 218 1.88 -19.86 -14.13
N HIS A 219 1.99 -18.68 -13.52
CA HIS A 219 2.73 -18.47 -12.27
C HIS A 219 2.00 -17.49 -11.35
N PRO A 220 0.82 -17.83 -10.82
CA PRO A 220 -0.04 -16.90 -10.06
C PRO A 220 0.64 -16.35 -8.80
N GLU A 221 1.47 -17.15 -8.12
CA GLU A 221 2.23 -16.69 -6.94
C GLU A 221 3.30 -15.64 -7.29
N VAL A 222 3.94 -15.76 -8.47
CA VAL A 222 4.90 -14.76 -8.96
C VAL A 222 4.17 -13.51 -9.42
N ALA A 223 3.00 -13.66 -10.03
CA ALA A 223 2.16 -12.54 -10.42
C ALA A 223 1.73 -11.72 -9.19
N MET A 224 1.35 -12.35 -8.07
CA MET A 224 1.03 -11.66 -6.81
C MET A 224 2.24 -10.91 -6.24
N ASP A 225 3.43 -11.52 -6.23
CA ASP A 225 4.66 -10.87 -5.78
C ASP A 225 5.00 -9.66 -6.67
N MET A 226 4.79 -9.80 -7.97
CA MET A 226 5.00 -8.73 -8.94
C MET A 226 4.02 -7.57 -8.69
N GLU A 227 2.74 -7.85 -8.49
CA GLU A 227 1.72 -6.86 -8.15
C GLU A 227 2.11 -6.03 -6.91
N ASP A 228 2.45 -6.70 -5.81
CA ASP A 228 2.89 -6.02 -4.58
C ASP A 228 4.14 -5.18 -4.83
N THR A 229 5.13 -5.73 -5.55
CA THR A 229 6.40 -5.04 -5.80
C THR A 229 6.21 -3.83 -6.73
N VAL A 230 5.43 -3.97 -7.80
CA VAL A 230 5.12 -2.86 -8.71
C VAL A 230 4.36 -1.76 -7.98
N THR A 231 3.33 -2.11 -7.22
CA THR A 231 2.53 -1.14 -6.46
C THR A 231 3.38 -0.34 -5.46
N ARG A 232 4.37 -0.97 -4.83
CA ARG A 232 5.25 -0.32 -3.85
C ARG A 232 6.40 0.48 -4.47
N CYS A 233 6.82 0.14 -5.69
CA CYS A 233 8.06 0.64 -6.27
C CYS A 233 7.89 1.53 -7.50
N SER A 234 6.81 1.41 -8.27
CA SER A 234 6.65 2.09 -9.57
C SER A 234 6.63 3.62 -9.47
N TRP A 235 6.15 4.17 -8.38
CA TRP A 235 6.10 5.61 -8.13
C TRP A 235 7.39 6.18 -7.53
N LYS A 236 8.33 5.32 -7.08
CA LYS A 236 9.61 5.72 -6.50
C LYS A 236 10.62 6.03 -7.60
N SER A 237 11.47 7.01 -7.36
CA SER A 237 12.60 7.28 -8.25
C SER A 237 13.61 6.12 -8.25
N CYS A 238 14.30 5.93 -9.37
CA CYS A 238 15.38 4.95 -9.48
C CYS A 238 16.47 5.17 -8.42
N ARG A 239 16.75 6.44 -8.08
CA ARG A 239 17.74 6.80 -7.04
C ARG A 239 17.33 6.28 -5.66
N GLU A 240 16.07 6.44 -5.27
CA GLU A 240 15.56 5.94 -3.98
C GLU A 240 15.66 4.42 -3.89
N LEU A 241 15.26 3.72 -4.94
CA LEU A 241 15.35 2.25 -4.97
C LEU A 241 16.80 1.78 -4.94
N LEU A 242 17.67 2.38 -5.75
CA LEU A 242 19.09 2.02 -5.81
C LEU A 242 19.83 2.34 -4.52
N SER A 243 19.48 3.40 -3.80
CA SER A 243 20.13 3.75 -2.53
C SER A 243 20.07 2.63 -1.50
N VAL A 244 18.98 1.85 -1.50
CA VAL A 244 18.83 0.67 -0.64
C VAL A 244 19.65 -0.51 -1.19
N LEU A 245 19.51 -0.80 -2.49
CA LEU A 245 20.11 -1.98 -3.11
C LEU A 245 21.63 -1.91 -3.23
N THR A 246 22.22 -0.71 -3.22
CA THR A 246 23.66 -0.47 -3.29
C THR A 246 24.28 -0.04 -1.96
N ALA A 247 23.48 -0.09 -0.87
CA ALA A 247 23.97 0.24 0.47
C ALA A 247 25.11 -0.69 0.93
N ALA A 248 25.89 -0.23 1.89
CA ALA A 248 26.92 -1.06 2.53
C ALA A 248 26.29 -2.35 3.09
N GLY A 249 26.94 -3.49 2.86
CA GLY A 249 26.43 -4.80 3.25
C GLY A 249 25.42 -5.43 2.29
N SER A 250 25.02 -4.73 1.21
CA SER A 250 24.19 -5.32 0.17
C SER A 250 24.98 -6.32 -0.70
N PRO A 251 24.31 -7.26 -1.38
CA PRO A 251 24.95 -8.18 -2.32
C PRO A 251 25.71 -7.44 -3.45
N TRP A 252 25.18 -6.29 -3.86
CA TRP A 252 25.87 -5.42 -4.82
C TRP A 252 27.21 -4.91 -4.27
N ALA A 253 27.20 -4.37 -3.05
CA ALA A 253 28.43 -3.85 -2.43
C ALA A 253 29.48 -4.96 -2.20
N ALA A 254 29.04 -6.15 -1.76
CA ALA A 254 29.90 -7.31 -1.57
C ALA A 254 30.53 -7.77 -2.91
N ALA A 255 29.72 -7.94 -3.95
CA ALA A 255 30.21 -8.34 -5.27
C ALA A 255 31.17 -7.30 -5.88
N ARG A 256 30.85 -6.01 -5.76
CA ARG A 256 31.71 -4.91 -6.22
C ARG A 256 33.03 -4.84 -5.44
N GLY A 257 32.99 -5.10 -4.14
CA GLY A 257 34.21 -5.17 -3.30
C GLY A 257 35.13 -6.32 -3.71
N ARG A 258 34.59 -7.47 -4.15
CA ARG A 258 35.39 -8.59 -4.67
C ARG A 258 36.02 -8.32 -6.06
N CYS A 259 35.38 -7.49 -6.85
CA CYS A 259 35.79 -7.23 -8.24
C CYS A 259 35.77 -5.72 -8.55
N PRO A 260 36.61 -4.89 -7.90
CA PRO A 260 36.54 -3.43 -8.02
C PRO A 260 36.85 -2.95 -9.44
N ASP A 261 37.76 -3.59 -10.14
CA ASP A 261 38.24 -3.18 -11.48
C ASP A 261 37.40 -3.70 -12.65
N ARG A 262 36.39 -4.56 -12.35
CA ARG A 262 35.54 -5.13 -13.40
C ARG A 262 34.30 -4.26 -13.57
N LYS A 263 33.85 -4.06 -14.82
CA LYS A 263 32.56 -3.38 -15.12
C LYS A 263 31.37 -4.15 -14.58
N THR A 264 31.48 -5.48 -14.52
CA THR A 264 30.44 -6.39 -14.03
C THR A 264 31.03 -7.34 -13.00
N ALA A 265 30.34 -7.59 -11.92
CA ALA A 265 30.71 -8.58 -10.92
C ALA A 265 29.62 -9.64 -10.80
N PRO A 266 29.98 -10.94 -10.64
CA PRO A 266 29.00 -11.97 -10.34
C PRO A 266 28.43 -11.77 -8.94
N SER A 267 27.18 -12.16 -8.75
CA SER A 267 26.54 -12.23 -7.44
C SER A 267 26.19 -13.67 -7.09
N GLU A 268 26.19 -13.97 -5.82
CA GLU A 268 25.80 -15.27 -5.30
C GLU A 268 24.34 -15.24 -4.87
N ASP A 269 23.56 -16.25 -5.29
CA ASP A 269 22.13 -16.35 -4.90
C ASP A 269 21.96 -16.45 -3.39
N THR A 270 22.87 -17.10 -2.69
CA THR A 270 22.89 -17.19 -1.23
C THR A 270 23.00 -15.80 -0.58
N GLU A 271 23.89 -14.94 -1.07
CA GLU A 271 24.04 -13.58 -0.58
C GLU A 271 22.79 -12.75 -0.85
N ILE A 272 22.19 -12.89 -2.05
CA ILE A 272 20.94 -12.19 -2.40
C ILE A 272 19.81 -12.66 -1.48
N ARG A 273 19.61 -13.97 -1.34
CA ARG A 273 18.59 -14.56 -0.47
C ARG A 273 18.72 -14.05 0.98
N ASP A 274 19.89 -14.19 1.55
CA ASP A 274 20.14 -13.90 2.96
C ASP A 274 19.96 -12.39 3.23
N TRP A 275 20.36 -11.54 2.31
CA TRP A 275 20.15 -10.11 2.42
C TRP A 275 18.66 -9.73 2.35
N PHE A 276 17.91 -10.28 1.39
CA PHE A 276 16.48 -10.01 1.25
C PHE A 276 15.65 -10.61 2.40
N GLN A 277 16.08 -11.71 3.03
CA GLN A 277 15.45 -12.25 4.23
C GLN A 277 15.58 -11.30 5.43
N ASN A 278 16.67 -10.54 5.50
CA ASN A 278 16.96 -9.60 6.57
C ASN A 278 16.52 -8.16 6.25
N LEU A 279 16.08 -7.89 5.03
CA LEU A 279 15.58 -6.58 4.63
C LEU A 279 14.17 -6.39 5.21
N ARG A 280 14.05 -5.61 6.29
CA ARG A 280 12.78 -5.29 6.97
C ARG A 280 12.14 -4.01 6.45
#